data_2e85b5cfcc0860becad8ad8dad5ad136
#
_entry.id   2e85b5cfcc0860becad8ad8dad5ad136
#
_cell.length_a   1.000
_cell.length_b   1.000
_cell.length_c   1.000
_cell.angle_alpha   90.00
_cell.angle_beta   90.00
_cell.angle_gamma   90.00
#
_symmetry.space_group_name_H-M   'P 1'
#
loop_
_entity.id
_entity.type
_entity.pdbx_description
1 polymer ?
#
loop_
_entity_poly.entity_id
_entity_poly.type
_entity_poly.pdbx_seq_one_letter_code
_entity_poly.pdbx_strand_id
1 'polypeptide(L)'
;MVKAITLALSLATTSLAVPYTNDSSWSGWKNVKQLFVFGDSYTQTGFDINGAQPSASNPFGNPAYPGYTSSNGPNWVGFLSTTYNASNILTYNMAYGGATVDSALVTPYAPTVISMKDQVRTQFLPTYGSHPATAPWTSSSSLFAFFIGINDVGNSWWLNNATLYDTIFSVYASLLDDVYATGARNFMFLSVPPVNLAPLTLNQDDGGYAVENEGKVILDWNKRLSDMVAAFQANHTGTSVFVHDTWGLFNAVIENPASYEQTAGLKNVTGYCAAYKE
;
A
#
# COMPACT_ATOMS: atom_id res chain seq x y z
N MET A 1 -27.78 47.03 -3.11
CA MET A 1 -26.62 46.19 -3.44
C MET A 1 -26.89 44.80 -2.89
N VAL A 2 -27.32 43.88 -3.71
CA VAL A 2 -27.61 42.49 -3.34
C VAL A 2 -26.33 41.69 -3.59
N LYS A 3 -25.74 41.13 -2.53
CA LYS A 3 -24.58 40.22 -2.65
C LYS A 3 -25.10 38.85 -3.08
N ALA A 4 -24.72 38.45 -4.27
CA ALA A 4 -24.91 37.07 -4.73
C ALA A 4 -23.97 36.13 -3.93
N ILE A 5 -24.55 35.21 -3.19
CA ILE A 5 -23.83 34.10 -2.55
C ILE A 5 -23.73 32.99 -3.60
N THR A 6 -22.54 32.77 -4.13
CA THR A 6 -22.26 31.64 -5.02
C THR A 6 -22.09 30.40 -4.13
N LEU A 7 -23.08 29.52 -4.18
CA LEU A 7 -23.03 28.22 -3.52
C LEU A 7 -22.17 27.30 -4.40
N ALA A 8 -20.93 27.04 -3.97
CA ALA A 8 -20.09 26.03 -4.59
C ALA A 8 -20.57 24.65 -4.13
N LEU A 9 -21.22 23.92 -5.04
CA LEU A 9 -21.60 22.53 -4.82
C LEU A 9 -20.32 21.68 -4.98
N SER A 10 -19.67 21.29 -3.88
CA SER A 10 -18.63 20.30 -3.91
C SER A 10 -19.24 18.92 -4.15
N LEU A 11 -19.07 18.38 -5.34
CA LEU A 11 -19.36 16.98 -5.64
C LEU A 11 -18.31 16.15 -4.92
N ALA A 12 -18.67 15.56 -3.78
CA ALA A 12 -17.90 14.51 -3.16
C ALA A 12 -17.87 13.31 -4.12
N THR A 13 -16.80 13.16 -4.85
CA THR A 13 -16.55 11.96 -5.64
C THR A 13 -16.16 10.85 -4.66
N THR A 14 -17.12 9.99 -4.32
CA THR A 14 -16.79 8.71 -3.69
C THR A 14 -15.95 7.92 -4.69
N SER A 15 -14.66 7.85 -4.46
CA SER A 15 -13.75 6.98 -5.20
C SER A 15 -14.09 5.53 -4.85
N LEU A 16 -15.04 4.97 -5.58
CA LEU A 16 -15.26 3.53 -5.57
C LEU A 16 -14.13 2.91 -6.41
N ALA A 17 -13.36 2.00 -5.84
CA ALA A 17 -12.47 1.16 -6.62
C ALA A 17 -13.29 0.45 -7.70
N VAL A 18 -13.11 0.87 -8.96
CA VAL A 18 -13.81 0.26 -10.08
C VAL A 18 -13.04 -1.00 -10.47
N PRO A 19 -13.63 -2.20 -10.38
CA PRO A 19 -12.97 -3.40 -10.88
C PRO A 19 -12.89 -3.30 -12.40
N TYR A 20 -11.67 -3.27 -12.92
CA TYR A 20 -11.42 -3.42 -14.36
C TYR A 20 -11.46 -4.91 -14.69
N THR A 21 -12.48 -5.36 -15.41
CA THR A 21 -12.65 -6.78 -15.72
C THR A 21 -12.53 -7.04 -17.20
N ASN A 22 -11.47 -7.75 -17.60
CA ASN A 22 -11.47 -8.58 -18.81
C ASN A 22 -11.26 -10.04 -18.36
N ASP A 23 -12.23 -10.92 -18.55
CA ASP A 23 -12.21 -12.37 -18.20
C ASP A 23 -11.53 -12.65 -16.83
N SER A 24 -11.98 -11.96 -15.80
CA SER A 24 -11.32 -11.96 -14.52
C SER A 24 -11.44 -13.28 -13.78
N SER A 25 -10.34 -13.72 -13.16
CA SER A 25 -10.33 -14.84 -12.22
C SER A 25 -10.98 -14.49 -10.87
N TRP A 26 -11.46 -13.24 -10.68
CA TRP A 26 -12.01 -12.77 -9.42
C TRP A 26 -13.31 -13.48 -9.05
N SER A 27 -13.25 -14.31 -8.03
CA SER A 27 -14.38 -15.07 -7.52
C SER A 27 -15.19 -14.34 -6.44
N GLY A 28 -14.82 -13.09 -6.14
CA GLY A 28 -15.43 -12.23 -5.11
C GLY A 28 -14.76 -12.33 -3.75
N TRP A 29 -14.87 -11.28 -2.94
CA TRP A 29 -14.21 -11.13 -1.64
C TRP A 29 -14.45 -12.30 -0.68
N LYS A 30 -15.66 -12.85 -0.66
CA LYS A 30 -16.02 -14.02 0.18
C LYS A 30 -15.21 -15.29 -0.13
N ASN A 31 -14.58 -15.35 -1.29
CA ASN A 31 -13.81 -16.51 -1.74
C ASN A 31 -12.30 -16.31 -1.57
N VAL A 32 -11.85 -15.13 -1.14
CA VAL A 32 -10.45 -14.90 -0.79
C VAL A 32 -10.11 -15.68 0.47
N LYS A 33 -9.11 -16.53 0.40
CA LYS A 33 -8.60 -17.38 1.49
C LYS A 33 -7.16 -17.04 1.86
N GLN A 34 -6.40 -16.48 0.95
CA GLN A 34 -5.02 -16.08 1.16
C GLN A 34 -4.84 -14.61 0.74
N LEU A 35 -4.14 -13.87 1.58
CA LEU A 35 -3.72 -12.51 1.32
C LEU A 35 -2.19 -12.43 1.43
N PHE A 36 -1.52 -12.18 0.31
CA PHE A 36 -0.08 -11.92 0.25
C PHE A 36 0.13 -10.41 0.16
N VAL A 37 0.96 -9.86 1.05
CA VAL A 37 1.10 -8.41 1.18
C VAL A 37 2.56 -8.01 1.10
N PHE A 38 2.83 -6.99 0.29
CA PHE A 38 4.15 -6.39 0.06
C PHE A 38 4.07 -4.88 0.33
N GLY A 39 5.09 -4.33 0.96
CA GLY A 39 5.08 -2.91 1.24
C GLY A 39 6.07 -2.48 2.30
N ASP A 40 5.75 -1.36 2.94
CA ASP A 40 6.58 -0.68 3.92
C ASP A 40 5.95 -0.64 5.33
N SER A 41 6.33 0.37 6.14
CA SER A 41 5.85 0.56 7.52
C SER A 41 4.34 0.77 7.65
N TYR A 42 3.66 1.30 6.64
CA TYR A 42 2.20 1.45 6.65
C TYR A 42 1.47 0.12 6.59
N THR A 43 2.19 -0.95 6.26
CA THR A 43 1.67 -2.27 5.98
C THR A 43 2.25 -3.34 6.90
N GLN A 44 3.49 -3.17 7.40
CA GLN A 44 4.21 -4.20 8.15
C GLN A 44 3.44 -4.70 9.38
N THR A 45 3.64 -5.99 9.71
CA THR A 45 3.22 -6.61 10.95
C THR A 45 4.36 -7.39 11.63
N GLY A 46 5.55 -7.40 11.02
CA GLY A 46 6.73 -8.12 11.50
C GLY A 46 6.68 -9.62 11.23
N PHE A 47 5.95 -10.04 10.19
CA PHE A 47 5.86 -11.45 9.81
C PHE A 47 7.24 -12.00 9.39
N ASP A 48 7.62 -13.14 9.97
CA ASP A 48 8.81 -13.91 9.60
C ASP A 48 8.39 -15.16 8.83
N ILE A 49 8.85 -15.28 7.59
CA ILE A 49 8.57 -16.42 6.71
C ILE A 49 9.10 -17.75 7.27
N ASN A 50 10.06 -17.71 8.19
CA ASN A 50 10.62 -18.89 8.85
C ASN A 50 9.91 -19.24 10.18
N GLY A 51 9.03 -18.37 10.65
CA GLY A 51 8.26 -18.56 11.87
C GLY A 51 6.99 -19.38 11.67
N ALA A 52 6.09 -19.32 12.66
CA ALA A 52 4.78 -19.98 12.58
C ALA A 52 3.97 -19.42 11.40
N GLN A 53 3.54 -20.32 10.52
CA GLN A 53 2.80 -19.93 9.32
C GLN A 53 1.32 -19.67 9.63
N PRO A 54 0.65 -18.81 8.82
CA PRO A 54 -0.79 -18.61 8.91
C PRO A 54 -1.57 -19.92 8.83
N SER A 55 -2.56 -20.07 9.71
CA SER A 55 -3.41 -21.25 9.82
C SER A 55 -4.86 -20.87 10.16
N ALA A 56 -5.78 -21.79 10.05
CA ALA A 56 -7.19 -21.52 10.34
C ALA A 56 -7.44 -21.02 11.77
N SER A 57 -6.63 -21.46 12.76
CA SER A 57 -6.71 -21.04 14.16
C SER A 57 -5.80 -19.83 14.48
N ASN A 58 -4.87 -19.50 13.60
CA ASN A 58 -3.97 -18.35 13.72
C ASN A 58 -3.74 -17.72 12.33
N PRO A 59 -4.66 -16.90 11.83
CA PRO A 59 -4.63 -16.40 10.44
C PRO A 59 -3.43 -15.53 10.08
N PHE A 60 -2.72 -14.97 11.07
CA PHE A 60 -1.52 -14.15 10.85
C PHE A 60 -0.21 -14.91 11.03
N GLY A 61 -0.25 -16.15 11.56
CA GLY A 61 0.95 -16.93 11.84
C GLY A 61 1.78 -16.32 12.97
N ASN A 62 2.72 -15.49 12.62
CA ASN A 62 3.60 -14.79 13.57
C ASN A 62 3.84 -13.34 13.10
N PRO A 63 4.20 -12.42 14.03
CA PRO A 63 3.99 -12.50 15.47
C PRO A 63 2.48 -12.55 15.81
N ALA A 64 2.16 -12.68 17.10
CA ALA A 64 0.76 -12.65 17.53
C ALA A 64 0.09 -11.33 17.08
N TYR A 65 -1.17 -11.42 16.62
CA TYR A 65 -1.96 -10.25 16.21
C TYR A 65 -2.02 -9.17 17.33
N PRO A 66 -1.91 -7.88 17.01
CA PRO A 66 -1.83 -7.25 15.68
C PRO A 66 -0.43 -7.24 15.06
N GLY A 67 0.59 -7.77 15.71
CA GLY A 67 1.97 -7.75 15.27
C GLY A 67 2.71 -6.47 15.63
N TYR A 68 3.89 -6.27 15.01
CA TYR A 68 4.74 -5.09 15.18
C TYR A 68 4.40 -4.06 14.10
N THR A 69 3.29 -3.35 14.29
CA THR A 69 2.84 -2.31 13.37
C THR A 69 3.43 -0.95 13.72
N SER A 70 3.43 -0.03 12.77
CA SER A 70 3.80 1.37 13.00
C SER A 70 2.61 2.24 13.43
N SER A 71 1.41 1.66 13.61
CA SER A 71 0.17 2.37 13.92
C SER A 71 -0.25 2.32 15.39
N ASN A 72 0.57 1.70 16.26
CA ASN A 72 0.24 1.47 17.68
C ASN A 72 -1.09 0.70 17.87
N GLY A 73 -1.36 -0.21 16.96
CA GLY A 73 -2.56 -1.05 16.90
C GLY A 73 -2.63 -1.77 15.57
N PRO A 74 -3.77 -2.38 15.19
CA PRO A 74 -3.94 -2.97 13.88
C PRO A 74 -3.79 -1.92 12.77
N ASN A 75 -3.07 -2.27 11.70
CA ASN A 75 -3.06 -1.49 10.47
C ASN A 75 -4.16 -1.98 9.50
N TRP A 76 -4.19 -1.43 8.27
CA TRP A 76 -5.21 -1.77 7.27
C TRP A 76 -5.26 -3.27 6.95
N VAL A 77 -4.11 -3.98 6.98
CA VAL A 77 -4.05 -5.43 6.75
C VAL A 77 -4.78 -6.18 7.85
N GLY A 78 -4.56 -5.75 9.09
CA GLY A 78 -5.28 -6.29 10.25
C GLY A 78 -6.79 -6.12 10.12
N PHE A 79 -7.25 -4.92 9.83
CA PHE A 79 -8.68 -4.64 9.65
C PHE A 79 -9.29 -5.41 8.48
N LEU A 80 -8.59 -5.47 7.34
CA LEU A 80 -9.08 -6.20 6.16
C LEU A 80 -9.22 -7.70 6.43
N SER A 81 -8.31 -8.28 7.22
CA SER A 81 -8.27 -9.72 7.47
C SER A 81 -9.14 -10.17 8.65
N THR A 82 -9.53 -9.27 9.56
CA THR A 82 -10.30 -9.62 10.77
C THR A 82 -11.67 -8.97 10.88
N THR A 83 -11.78 -7.69 10.52
CA THR A 83 -13.01 -6.90 10.71
C THR A 83 -13.85 -6.86 9.45
N TYR A 84 -13.20 -6.68 8.29
CA TYR A 84 -13.87 -6.54 7.00
C TYR A 84 -13.72 -7.79 6.11
N ASN A 85 -13.25 -8.88 6.70
CA ASN A 85 -13.17 -10.16 6.03
C ASN A 85 -14.57 -10.76 5.81
N ALA A 86 -14.71 -11.51 4.72
CA ALA A 86 -15.93 -12.28 4.44
C ALA A 86 -15.65 -13.82 4.48
N SER A 87 -14.45 -14.18 4.88
CA SER A 87 -13.98 -15.57 5.07
C SER A 87 -12.82 -15.58 6.06
N ASN A 88 -12.35 -16.73 6.47
CA ASN A 88 -11.08 -16.84 7.21
C ASN A 88 -9.92 -16.64 6.21
N ILE A 89 -9.21 -15.52 6.32
CA ILE A 89 -8.13 -15.12 5.40
C ILE A 89 -6.79 -15.38 6.06
N LEU A 90 -6.00 -16.29 5.48
CA LEU A 90 -4.63 -16.52 5.88
C LEU A 90 -3.74 -15.42 5.31
N THR A 91 -3.08 -14.65 6.16
CA THR A 91 -2.37 -13.43 5.80
C THR A 91 -0.86 -13.59 5.89
N TYR A 92 -0.19 -13.51 4.75
CA TYR A 92 1.26 -13.60 4.57
C TYR A 92 1.79 -12.18 4.29
N ASN A 93 2.23 -11.47 5.33
CA ASN A 93 2.59 -10.06 5.23
C ASN A 93 4.11 -9.86 5.22
N MET A 94 4.71 -9.81 4.04
CA MET A 94 6.15 -9.61 3.86
C MET A 94 6.61 -8.15 3.92
N ALA A 95 5.68 -7.21 4.13
CA ALA A 95 5.99 -5.79 4.23
C ALA A 95 6.98 -5.50 5.37
N TYR A 96 7.91 -4.58 5.11
CA TYR A 96 9.00 -4.24 6.03
C TYR A 96 9.17 -2.72 6.17
N GLY A 97 9.28 -2.24 7.40
CA GLY A 97 9.42 -0.81 7.70
C GLY A 97 10.65 -0.18 7.03
N GLY A 98 10.43 0.94 6.34
CA GLY A 98 11.49 1.62 5.59
C GLY A 98 11.74 1.05 4.20
N ALA A 99 11.00 0.01 3.77
CA ALA A 99 11.19 -0.58 2.44
C ALA A 99 10.99 0.43 1.32
N THR A 100 11.90 0.37 0.35
CA THR A 100 11.79 0.98 -0.98
C THR A 100 11.52 -0.13 -2.00
N VAL A 101 11.19 0.20 -3.23
CA VAL A 101 11.02 -0.80 -4.30
C VAL A 101 12.32 -1.59 -4.50
N ASP A 102 13.45 -0.89 -4.62
CA ASP A 102 14.79 -1.49 -4.72
C ASP A 102 15.79 -0.65 -3.91
N SER A 103 16.41 -1.25 -2.89
CA SER A 103 17.40 -0.60 -2.03
C SER A 103 18.68 -0.17 -2.75
N ALA A 104 18.94 -0.72 -3.93
CA ALA A 104 20.05 -0.29 -4.79
C ALA A 104 19.76 1.02 -5.55
N LEU A 105 18.50 1.38 -5.73
CA LEU A 105 18.06 2.60 -6.41
C LEU A 105 17.81 3.73 -5.41
N VAL A 106 17.09 3.43 -4.33
CA VAL A 106 16.85 4.36 -3.24
C VAL A 106 17.25 3.70 -1.92
N THR A 107 18.29 4.24 -1.32
CA THR A 107 18.87 3.69 -0.09
C THR A 107 17.88 3.87 1.08
N PRO A 108 17.49 2.79 1.76
CA PRO A 108 16.68 2.87 2.97
C PRO A 108 17.51 3.40 4.16
N TYR A 109 16.83 3.70 5.28
CA TYR A 109 17.49 4.23 6.49
C TYR A 109 18.52 3.28 7.14
N ALA A 110 18.45 1.99 6.84
CA ALA A 110 19.39 0.99 7.34
C ALA A 110 19.60 -0.14 6.32
N PRO A 111 20.79 -0.75 6.25
CA PRO A 111 21.10 -1.83 5.29
C PRO A 111 20.35 -3.16 5.58
N THR A 112 19.73 -3.27 6.75
CA THR A 112 18.91 -4.43 7.15
C THR A 112 17.48 -4.34 6.66
N VAL A 113 17.06 -3.23 6.06
CA VAL A 113 15.71 -3.06 5.52
C VAL A 113 15.54 -3.94 4.29
N ILE A 114 14.49 -4.74 4.30
CA ILE A 114 14.13 -5.65 3.21
C ILE A 114 13.30 -4.87 2.19
N SER A 115 13.85 -4.62 0.99
CA SER A 115 13.17 -3.92 -0.09
C SER A 115 11.98 -4.75 -0.64
N MET A 116 11.05 -4.11 -1.38
CA MET A 116 9.97 -4.87 -2.04
C MET A 116 10.54 -5.91 -3.02
N LYS A 117 11.65 -5.60 -3.68
CA LYS A 117 12.37 -6.56 -4.53
C LYS A 117 12.80 -7.81 -3.74
N ASP A 118 13.29 -7.63 -2.53
CA ASP A 118 13.68 -8.75 -1.66
C ASP A 118 12.45 -9.48 -1.13
N GLN A 119 11.38 -8.76 -0.74
CA GLN A 119 10.11 -9.35 -0.32
C GLN A 119 9.55 -10.29 -1.41
N VAL A 120 9.63 -9.89 -2.68
CA VAL A 120 9.17 -10.72 -3.80
C VAL A 120 10.19 -11.83 -4.08
N ARG A 121 11.45 -11.49 -4.40
CA ARG A 121 12.42 -12.42 -5.00
C ARG A 121 13.11 -13.33 -4.00
N THR A 122 13.30 -12.87 -2.75
CA THR A 122 14.01 -13.65 -1.72
C THR A 122 13.08 -14.26 -0.67
N GLN A 123 11.85 -13.73 -0.54
CA GLN A 123 10.88 -14.27 0.42
C GLN A 123 9.71 -14.98 -0.28
N PHE A 124 8.91 -14.27 -1.09
CA PHE A 124 7.70 -14.84 -1.70
C PHE A 124 8.01 -15.95 -2.70
N LEU A 125 8.84 -15.69 -3.71
CA LEU A 125 9.08 -16.67 -4.78
C LEU A 125 9.62 -18.00 -4.28
N PRO A 126 10.67 -18.06 -3.43
CA PRO A 126 11.21 -19.33 -2.97
C PRO A 126 10.30 -20.04 -1.97
N THR A 127 9.50 -19.30 -1.19
CA THR A 127 8.73 -19.88 -0.09
C THR A 127 7.31 -20.24 -0.50
N TYR A 128 6.65 -19.39 -1.30
CA TYR A 128 5.22 -19.52 -1.63
C TYR A 128 4.93 -19.64 -3.12
N GLY A 129 5.87 -19.25 -3.98
CA GLY A 129 5.66 -19.20 -5.44
C GLY A 129 5.33 -20.55 -6.08
N SER A 130 5.74 -21.65 -5.46
CA SER A 130 5.46 -23.02 -5.94
C SER A 130 4.17 -23.63 -5.38
N HIS A 131 3.34 -22.86 -4.67
CA HIS A 131 2.11 -23.33 -3.99
C HIS A 131 2.37 -24.51 -3.02
N PRO A 132 3.29 -24.37 -2.06
CA PRO A 132 3.67 -25.49 -1.20
C PRO A 132 2.49 -26.00 -0.37
N ALA A 133 2.51 -27.26 0.04
CA ALA A 133 1.45 -27.85 0.86
C ALA A 133 1.25 -27.13 2.21
N THR A 134 2.28 -26.44 2.70
CA THR A 134 2.24 -25.62 3.93
C THR A 134 1.52 -24.27 3.75
N ALA A 135 1.38 -23.80 2.51
CA ALA A 135 0.66 -22.59 2.15
C ALA A 135 -0.03 -22.79 0.79
N PRO A 136 -1.04 -23.67 0.72
CA PRO A 136 -1.73 -23.99 -0.54
C PRO A 136 -2.64 -22.82 -0.93
N TRP A 137 -2.29 -22.13 -2.00
CA TRP A 137 -3.09 -21.05 -2.55
C TRP A 137 -3.42 -21.30 -4.03
N THR A 138 -4.45 -20.64 -4.54
CA THR A 138 -4.87 -20.71 -5.94
C THR A 138 -5.08 -19.33 -6.52
N SER A 139 -5.01 -19.21 -7.83
CA SER A 139 -5.25 -17.96 -8.56
C SER A 139 -6.60 -17.31 -8.19
N SER A 140 -7.65 -18.11 -8.00
CA SER A 140 -9.00 -17.62 -7.73
C SER A 140 -9.29 -17.33 -6.24
N SER A 141 -8.46 -17.84 -5.32
CA SER A 141 -8.66 -17.68 -3.87
C SER A 141 -7.67 -16.76 -3.20
N SER A 142 -6.73 -16.19 -3.95
CA SER A 142 -5.66 -15.36 -3.39
C SER A 142 -5.70 -13.93 -3.93
N LEU A 143 -5.40 -12.96 -3.04
CA LEU A 143 -5.22 -11.56 -3.37
C LEU A 143 -3.77 -11.16 -3.03
N PHE A 144 -3.13 -10.44 -3.94
CA PHE A 144 -1.77 -9.93 -3.82
C PHE A 144 -1.82 -8.41 -3.71
N ALA A 145 -1.42 -7.86 -2.57
CA ALA A 145 -1.56 -6.45 -2.25
C ALA A 145 -0.20 -5.75 -2.18
N PHE A 146 -0.10 -4.57 -2.79
CA PHE A 146 1.13 -3.77 -2.89
C PHE A 146 0.86 -2.35 -2.40
N PHE A 147 1.55 -1.95 -1.33
CA PHE A 147 1.52 -0.59 -0.81
C PHE A 147 2.95 -0.13 -0.54
N ILE A 148 3.56 0.53 -1.52
CA ILE A 148 4.97 0.91 -1.53
C ILE A 148 5.14 2.27 -2.23
N GLY A 149 6.23 2.97 -1.92
CA GLY A 149 6.61 4.20 -2.56
C GLY A 149 6.82 5.38 -1.61
N ILE A 150 6.29 5.29 -0.39
CA ILE A 150 6.45 6.34 0.63
C ILE A 150 7.94 6.61 0.89
N ASN A 151 8.74 5.54 1.04
CA ASN A 151 10.16 5.67 1.29
C ASN A 151 10.96 5.99 0.02
N ASP A 152 10.52 5.52 -1.16
CA ASP A 152 11.13 5.91 -2.42
C ASP A 152 11.00 7.42 -2.62
N VAL A 153 9.80 7.99 -2.45
CA VAL A 153 9.56 9.42 -2.51
C VAL A 153 10.28 10.13 -1.37
N GLY A 154 10.04 9.72 -0.13
CA GLY A 154 10.56 10.37 1.07
C GLY A 154 12.10 10.45 1.12
N ASN A 155 12.80 9.49 0.48
CA ASN A 155 14.26 9.43 0.45
C ASN A 155 14.88 9.95 -0.85
N SER A 156 14.09 10.53 -1.78
CA SER A 156 14.64 10.97 -3.07
C SER A 156 13.96 12.19 -3.71
N TRP A 157 12.86 12.72 -3.17
CA TRP A 157 12.11 13.80 -3.81
C TRP A 157 12.98 15.03 -4.12
N TRP A 158 13.97 15.34 -3.28
CA TRP A 158 14.89 16.49 -3.48
C TRP A 158 15.88 16.30 -4.62
N LEU A 159 16.07 15.08 -5.13
CA LEU A 159 16.96 14.81 -6.24
C LEU A 159 16.40 15.34 -7.58
N ASN A 160 15.10 15.58 -7.66
CA ASN A 160 14.40 16.03 -8.87
C ASN A 160 14.80 15.21 -10.11
N ASN A 161 14.84 13.88 -9.97
CA ASN A 161 15.37 12.96 -10.98
C ASN A 161 14.26 12.05 -11.54
N ALA A 162 13.62 12.47 -12.62
CA ALA A 162 12.58 11.69 -13.28
C ALA A 162 13.06 10.33 -13.77
N THR A 163 14.33 10.22 -14.26
CA THR A 163 14.91 8.97 -14.75
C THR A 163 15.06 7.94 -13.63
N LEU A 164 15.29 8.39 -12.39
CA LEU A 164 15.29 7.49 -11.24
C LEU A 164 13.93 6.79 -11.10
N TYR A 165 12.84 7.55 -11.17
CA TYR A 165 11.48 7.00 -11.06
C TYR A 165 11.12 6.11 -12.25
N ASP A 166 11.58 6.42 -13.48
CA ASP A 166 11.44 5.51 -14.63
C ASP A 166 12.09 4.15 -14.34
N THR A 167 13.29 4.16 -13.75
CA THR A 167 14.02 2.95 -13.39
C THR A 167 13.32 2.17 -12.26
N ILE A 168 12.84 2.87 -11.22
CA ILE A 168 12.10 2.27 -10.10
C ILE A 168 10.85 1.56 -10.62
N PHE A 169 10.06 2.23 -11.46
CA PHE A 169 8.83 1.64 -12.01
C PHE A 169 9.11 0.50 -12.99
N SER A 170 10.24 0.49 -13.69
CA SER A 170 10.69 -0.66 -14.48
C SER A 170 10.96 -1.88 -13.58
N VAL A 171 11.62 -1.68 -12.43
CA VAL A 171 11.82 -2.75 -11.44
C VAL A 171 10.47 -3.19 -10.87
N TYR A 172 9.61 -2.26 -10.46
CA TYR A 172 8.30 -2.58 -9.90
C TYR A 172 7.48 -3.45 -10.88
N ALA A 173 7.39 -3.06 -12.15
CA ALA A 173 6.69 -3.83 -13.17
C ALA A 173 7.27 -5.25 -13.28
N SER A 174 8.60 -5.40 -13.29
CA SER A 174 9.23 -6.73 -13.35
C SER A 174 8.93 -7.61 -12.13
N LEU A 175 8.71 -7.02 -10.96
CA LEU A 175 8.30 -7.78 -9.77
C LEU A 175 6.85 -8.25 -9.87
N LEU A 176 5.97 -7.48 -10.50
CA LEU A 176 4.61 -7.91 -10.80
C LEU A 176 4.59 -9.05 -11.80
N ASP A 177 5.47 -9.00 -12.82
CA ASP A 177 5.65 -10.09 -13.78
C ASP A 177 6.09 -11.38 -13.08
N ASP A 178 7.06 -11.27 -12.15
CA ASP A 178 7.53 -12.39 -11.33
C ASP A 178 6.38 -13.02 -10.52
N VAL A 179 5.56 -12.20 -9.86
CA VAL A 179 4.41 -12.67 -9.07
C VAL A 179 3.33 -13.27 -9.99
N TYR A 180 3.02 -12.64 -11.12
CA TYR A 180 2.07 -13.16 -12.10
C TYR A 180 2.50 -14.54 -12.64
N ALA A 181 3.79 -14.74 -12.90
CA ALA A 181 4.35 -15.99 -13.40
C ALA A 181 4.13 -17.17 -12.45
N THR A 182 3.95 -16.91 -11.14
CA THR A 182 3.59 -17.97 -10.17
C THR A 182 2.13 -18.42 -10.26
N GLY A 183 1.29 -17.77 -11.06
CA GLY A 183 -0.14 -18.05 -11.15
C GLY A 183 -1.02 -17.04 -10.38
N ALA A 184 -0.46 -16.00 -9.80
CA ALA A 184 -1.23 -14.90 -9.20
C ALA A 184 -2.09 -14.20 -10.26
N ARG A 185 -3.34 -13.88 -9.90
CA ARG A 185 -4.30 -13.26 -10.84
C ARG A 185 -5.10 -12.09 -10.25
N ASN A 186 -5.17 -11.95 -8.94
CA ASN A 186 -5.90 -10.86 -8.32
C ASN A 186 -4.90 -9.95 -7.59
N PHE A 187 -4.83 -8.70 -8.02
CA PHE A 187 -3.84 -7.72 -7.57
C PHE A 187 -4.53 -6.49 -6.99
N MET A 188 -4.02 -5.97 -5.89
CA MET A 188 -4.49 -4.74 -5.28
C MET A 188 -3.32 -3.78 -5.08
N PHE A 189 -3.50 -2.55 -5.48
CA PHE A 189 -2.51 -1.48 -5.36
C PHE A 189 -3.07 -0.34 -4.53
N LEU A 190 -2.24 0.25 -3.69
CA LEU A 190 -2.60 1.44 -2.92
C LEU A 190 -1.67 2.59 -3.35
N SER A 191 -2.25 3.75 -3.64
CA SER A 191 -1.48 4.94 -3.99
C SER A 191 -0.72 5.51 -2.79
N VAL A 192 0.37 6.23 -3.01
CA VAL A 192 1.11 6.91 -1.95
C VAL A 192 0.24 8.03 -1.37
N PRO A 193 0.00 8.06 -0.05
CA PRO A 193 -0.78 9.10 0.61
C PRO A 193 -0.02 10.44 0.62
N PRO A 194 -0.66 11.58 0.96
CA PRO A 194 -0.04 12.90 0.98
C PRO A 194 0.91 13.06 2.18
N VAL A 195 2.00 12.27 2.22
CA VAL A 195 2.98 12.29 3.33
C VAL A 195 3.74 13.61 3.43
N ASN A 196 3.76 14.41 2.36
CA ASN A 196 4.20 15.80 2.41
C ASN A 196 3.39 16.68 3.39
N LEU A 197 2.19 16.27 3.76
CA LEU A 197 1.35 16.92 4.77
C LEU A 197 1.48 16.26 6.16
N ALA A 198 2.37 15.29 6.31
CA ALA A 198 2.67 14.71 7.62
C ALA A 198 3.50 15.68 8.49
N PRO A 199 3.39 15.60 9.83
CA PRO A 199 4.15 16.46 10.73
C PRO A 199 5.67 16.49 10.48
N LEU A 200 6.23 15.39 9.97
CA LEU A 200 7.65 15.28 9.62
C LEU A 200 8.05 16.32 8.56
N THR A 201 7.24 16.49 7.52
CA THR A 201 7.51 17.44 6.44
C THR A 201 7.00 18.83 6.79
N LEU A 202 5.79 18.94 7.40
CA LEU A 202 5.20 20.22 7.78
C LEU A 202 6.04 21.02 8.78
N ASN A 203 6.82 20.37 9.65
CA ASN A 203 7.65 21.00 10.65
C ASN A 203 9.06 21.34 10.16
N GLN A 204 9.37 21.18 8.89
CA GLN A 204 10.64 21.65 8.32
C GLN A 204 10.61 23.19 8.19
N ASP A 205 11.66 23.85 8.68
CA ASP A 205 11.79 25.31 8.57
C ASP A 205 12.44 25.70 7.23
N ASP A 206 11.70 25.48 6.14
CA ASP A 206 12.18 25.67 4.76
C ASP A 206 11.23 26.54 3.91
N GLY A 207 10.29 27.25 4.55
CA GLY A 207 9.31 28.08 3.87
C GLY A 207 8.27 27.29 3.06
N GLY A 208 8.11 26.00 3.34
CA GLY A 208 7.16 25.11 2.66
C GLY A 208 7.73 24.45 1.40
N TYR A 209 9.03 24.57 1.16
CA TYR A 209 9.71 23.99 -0.01
C TYR A 209 9.56 22.47 -0.05
N ALA A 210 9.77 21.76 1.07
CA ALA A 210 9.60 20.32 1.16
C ALA A 210 8.15 19.92 0.89
N VAL A 211 7.18 20.58 1.54
CA VAL A 211 5.74 20.32 1.36
C VAL A 211 5.34 20.40 -0.09
N GLU A 212 5.76 21.45 -0.81
CA GLU A 212 5.43 21.66 -2.22
C GLU A 212 6.09 20.63 -3.13
N ASN A 213 7.39 20.40 -2.97
CA ASN A 213 8.15 19.60 -3.94
C ASN A 213 7.98 18.10 -3.69
N GLU A 214 7.93 17.62 -2.44
CA GLU A 214 7.56 16.26 -2.13
C GLU A 214 6.13 15.95 -2.63
N GLY A 215 5.19 16.90 -2.46
CA GLY A 215 3.82 16.77 -2.97
C GLY A 215 3.77 16.59 -4.50
N LYS A 216 4.59 17.32 -5.26
CA LYS A 216 4.70 17.12 -6.72
C LYS A 216 5.20 15.73 -7.07
N VAL A 217 6.19 15.24 -6.34
CA VAL A 217 6.76 13.91 -6.58
C VAL A 217 5.78 12.80 -6.22
N ILE A 218 4.98 12.95 -5.16
CA ILE A 218 3.89 12.02 -4.83
C ILE A 218 2.87 11.93 -5.97
N LEU A 219 2.47 13.06 -6.55
CA LEU A 219 1.53 13.09 -7.67
C LEU A 219 2.12 12.39 -8.92
N ASP A 220 3.40 12.63 -9.24
CA ASP A 220 4.09 11.94 -10.33
C ASP A 220 4.18 10.43 -10.05
N TRP A 221 4.53 10.03 -8.83
CA TRP A 221 4.55 8.63 -8.41
C TRP A 221 3.19 7.96 -8.63
N ASN A 222 2.12 8.57 -8.14
CA ASN A 222 0.77 8.00 -8.22
C ASN A 222 0.27 7.92 -9.67
N LYS A 223 0.66 8.90 -10.52
CA LYS A 223 0.40 8.81 -11.95
C LYS A 223 1.13 7.63 -12.59
N ARG A 224 2.43 7.47 -12.32
CA ARG A 224 3.23 6.34 -12.81
C ARG A 224 2.68 5.00 -12.33
N LEU A 225 2.23 4.92 -11.08
CA LEU A 225 1.57 3.73 -10.55
C LEU A 225 0.32 3.39 -11.37
N SER A 226 -0.53 4.38 -11.65
CA SER A 226 -1.73 4.19 -12.47
C SER A 226 -1.38 3.71 -13.88
N ASP A 227 -0.40 4.35 -14.53
CA ASP A 227 0.03 3.99 -15.89
C ASP A 227 0.62 2.55 -15.92
N MET A 228 1.46 2.21 -14.95
CA MET A 228 2.05 0.86 -14.81
C MET A 228 0.97 -0.21 -14.59
N VAL A 229 0.02 0.05 -13.71
CA VAL A 229 -1.08 -0.87 -13.40
C VAL A 229 -1.97 -1.10 -14.62
N ALA A 230 -2.28 -0.04 -15.38
CA ALA A 230 -3.04 -0.14 -16.63
C ALA A 230 -2.30 -0.98 -17.68
N ALA A 231 -0.98 -0.73 -17.84
CA ALA A 231 -0.14 -1.51 -18.74
C ALA A 231 -0.02 -2.99 -18.31
N PHE A 232 0.16 -3.23 -17.01
CA PHE A 232 0.20 -4.58 -16.45
C PHE A 232 -1.10 -5.34 -16.76
N GLN A 233 -2.25 -4.75 -16.50
CA GLN A 233 -3.54 -5.38 -16.78
C GLN A 233 -3.75 -5.65 -18.27
N ALA A 234 -3.36 -4.72 -19.14
CA ALA A 234 -3.49 -4.90 -20.59
C ALA A 234 -2.63 -6.05 -21.14
N ASN A 235 -1.47 -6.30 -20.51
CA ASN A 235 -0.50 -7.29 -20.97
C ASN A 235 -0.64 -8.67 -20.29
N HIS A 236 -1.44 -8.78 -19.21
CA HIS A 236 -1.56 -10.00 -18.40
C HIS A 236 -3.00 -10.49 -18.38
N THR A 237 -3.28 -11.51 -19.17
CA THR A 237 -4.64 -12.09 -19.29
C THR A 237 -5.12 -12.74 -18.01
N GLY A 238 -6.43 -12.68 -17.77
CA GLY A 238 -7.08 -13.30 -16.60
C GLY A 238 -6.83 -12.57 -15.29
N THR A 239 -6.20 -11.37 -15.31
CA THR A 239 -5.97 -10.58 -14.11
C THR A 239 -7.19 -9.77 -13.70
N SER A 240 -7.41 -9.67 -12.39
CA SER A 240 -8.29 -8.70 -11.75
C SER A 240 -7.42 -7.71 -10.98
N VAL A 241 -7.62 -6.43 -11.23
CA VAL A 241 -6.82 -5.38 -10.62
C VAL A 241 -7.71 -4.41 -9.87
N PHE A 242 -7.31 -4.08 -8.64
CA PHE A 242 -7.99 -3.13 -7.76
C PHE A 242 -6.99 -2.02 -7.41
N VAL A 243 -7.40 -0.78 -7.54
CA VAL A 243 -6.60 0.37 -7.13
C VAL A 243 -7.35 1.14 -6.05
N HIS A 244 -6.71 1.32 -4.89
CA HIS A 244 -7.25 2.14 -3.81
C HIS A 244 -6.56 3.50 -3.81
N ASP A 245 -7.35 4.56 -3.93
CA ASP A 245 -6.85 5.94 -3.89
C ASP A 245 -6.65 6.39 -2.43
N THR A 246 -5.51 6.01 -1.87
CA THR A 246 -5.11 6.41 -0.51
C THR A 246 -4.82 7.91 -0.46
N TRP A 247 -4.28 8.49 -1.53
CA TRP A 247 -4.00 9.92 -1.61
C TRP A 247 -5.28 10.76 -1.48
N GLY A 248 -6.31 10.41 -2.26
CA GLY A 248 -7.60 11.10 -2.20
C GLY A 248 -8.31 10.91 -0.86
N LEU A 249 -8.27 9.70 -0.30
CA LEU A 249 -8.85 9.41 1.02
C LEU A 249 -8.22 10.27 2.13
N PHE A 250 -6.89 10.31 2.20
CA PHE A 250 -6.19 11.08 3.23
C PHE A 250 -6.42 12.59 3.07
N ASN A 251 -6.39 13.12 1.83
CA ASN A 251 -6.71 14.54 1.60
C ASN A 251 -8.13 14.88 2.05
N ALA A 252 -9.12 14.05 1.72
CA ALA A 252 -10.50 14.26 2.17
C ALA A 252 -10.61 14.33 3.70
N VAL A 253 -9.86 13.48 4.43
CA VAL A 253 -9.83 13.50 5.90
C VAL A 253 -9.08 14.73 6.42
N ILE A 254 -7.97 15.12 5.79
CA ILE A 254 -7.18 16.31 6.18
C ILE A 254 -8.01 17.58 5.97
N GLU A 255 -8.70 17.70 4.85
CA GLU A 255 -9.55 18.86 4.54
C GLU A 255 -10.78 18.94 5.44
N ASN A 256 -11.42 17.80 5.71
CA ASN A 256 -12.59 17.72 6.57
C ASN A 256 -12.67 16.35 7.27
N PRO A 257 -12.20 16.23 8.53
CA PRO A 257 -12.26 14.99 9.29
C PRO A 257 -13.67 14.40 9.42
N ALA A 258 -14.71 15.23 9.35
CA ALA A 258 -16.11 14.79 9.42
C ALA A 258 -16.61 14.16 8.12
N SER A 259 -15.79 14.08 7.07
CA SER A 259 -16.16 13.39 5.82
C SER A 259 -16.44 11.90 6.03
N TYR A 260 -15.89 11.32 7.08
CA TYR A 260 -16.12 9.92 7.46
C TYR A 260 -16.42 9.83 8.96
N GLU A 261 -17.35 8.96 9.33
CA GLU A 261 -17.74 8.74 10.74
C GLU A 261 -16.54 8.35 11.60
N GLN A 262 -15.64 7.51 11.06
CA GLN A 262 -14.46 7.01 11.75
C GLN A 262 -13.41 8.08 12.05
N THR A 263 -13.40 9.17 11.30
CA THR A 263 -12.44 10.27 11.46
C THR A 263 -13.05 11.55 12.01
N ALA A 264 -14.38 11.60 12.19
CA ALA A 264 -15.11 12.80 12.66
C ALA A 264 -14.64 13.28 14.07
N GLY A 265 -14.06 12.39 14.86
CA GLY A 265 -13.50 12.69 16.17
C GLY A 265 -12.10 13.33 16.18
N LEU A 266 -11.40 13.36 15.04
CA LEU A 266 -10.05 13.93 14.96
C LEU A 266 -10.09 15.45 15.24
N LYS A 267 -9.22 15.91 16.14
CA LYS A 267 -9.14 17.32 16.57
C LYS A 267 -8.00 18.08 15.88
N ASN A 268 -6.99 17.35 15.43
CA ASN A 268 -5.83 17.91 14.75
C ASN A 268 -5.39 16.92 13.67
N VAL A 269 -5.34 17.36 12.43
CA VAL A 269 -4.96 16.54 11.26
C VAL A 269 -3.56 16.86 10.74
N THR A 270 -2.86 17.85 11.35
CA THR A 270 -1.53 18.31 10.95
C THR A 270 -0.47 18.13 12.04
N GLY A 271 -0.88 17.68 13.22
CA GLY A 271 -0.01 17.41 14.36
C GLY A 271 0.09 15.92 14.69
N TYR A 272 0.97 15.59 15.60
CA TYR A 272 1.08 14.26 16.18
C TYR A 272 0.74 14.29 17.68
N CYS A 273 0.32 13.17 18.23
CA CYS A 273 0.10 13.03 19.67
C CYS A 273 1.43 12.74 20.37
N ALA A 274 1.83 13.61 21.29
CA ALA A 274 3.09 13.46 22.04
C ALA A 274 3.14 12.17 22.90
N ALA A 275 1.97 11.63 23.28
CA ALA A 275 1.88 10.36 24.00
C ALA A 275 2.36 9.13 23.20
N TYR A 276 2.51 9.26 21.88
CA TYR A 276 3.03 8.20 21.00
C TYR A 276 4.46 8.48 20.52
N LYS A 277 5.15 9.43 21.14
CA LYS A 277 6.51 9.83 20.77
C LYS A 277 7.55 9.04 21.59
N GLU A 278 7.42 7.75 21.73
CA GLU A 278 8.45 6.90 22.36
C GLU A 278 9.21 6.06 21.32
#